data_ce28415161b5d1dad4dc4ba38d8c93b5
#
_entry.id   ce28415161b5d1dad4dc4ba38d8c93b5
#
_cell.length_a   1.000
_cell.length_b   1.000
_cell.length_c   1.000
_cell.angle_alpha   90.00
_cell.angle_beta   90.00
_cell.angle_gamma   90.00
#
_symmetry.space_group_name_H-M   'P 1'
#
loop_
_entity.id
_entity.type
_entity.pdbx_description
1 polymer ?
#
loop_
_entity_poly.entity_id
_entity_poly.type
_entity_poly.pdbx_seq_one_letter_code
_entity_poly.pdbx_strand_id
1 'polypeptide(L)'
;MHSLHLQSSFRMFVLAGLCAFGGQSASAFAVFPLDSTHSLKWGDNANGTTGGTIHWGFIPPGTSGDIFCGTACPGNALTSLNIENAPGAGYTLTPLTSLTSGISAAFDKWSSVANITFVGPDADSGLAINDPVAATPEIRIGVYAFSSGGGAVGFAPPPNGGTGAGEIIFDANSFYAFQPGNDGDAFPNASTAPNDFESLFLHELGHAVGLAHPQGPDAVCQVMDVSPACLFHINRQLDADDLAGAQFLYGAAPVPLPAPFWMISGAIGILAVAKRRRPSG
;
A
#
# COMPACT_ATOMS: atom_id res chain seq x y z
N MET A 1 65.82 48.67 -29.93
CA MET A 1 65.82 47.28 -30.42
C MET A 1 65.77 46.34 -29.24
N HIS A 2 64.58 46.01 -28.76
CA HIS A 2 64.39 45.02 -27.72
C HIS A 2 63.23 44.14 -28.11
N SER A 3 63.53 42.88 -28.36
CA SER A 3 62.61 41.80 -28.68
C SER A 3 61.94 41.34 -27.38
N LEU A 4 60.64 41.36 -27.33
CA LEU A 4 59.84 40.79 -26.24
C LEU A 4 59.23 39.47 -26.71
N HIS A 5 59.68 38.37 -26.10
CA HIS A 5 59.09 37.06 -26.22
C HIS A 5 57.81 37.00 -25.39
N LEU A 6 56.68 36.77 -26.05
CA LEU A 6 55.41 36.50 -25.40
C LEU A 6 55.26 34.97 -25.22
N GLN A 7 55.39 34.50 -23.98
CA GLN A 7 55.06 33.14 -23.60
C GLN A 7 53.54 33.06 -23.28
N SER A 8 52.81 32.34 -24.10
CA SER A 8 51.42 32.04 -23.94
C SER A 8 51.29 30.86 -22.96
N SER A 9 50.86 31.12 -21.75
CA SER A 9 50.48 30.08 -20.77
C SER A 9 49.02 29.76 -20.92
N PHE A 10 48.73 28.59 -21.48
CA PHE A 10 47.40 28.04 -21.60
C PHE A 10 46.97 27.49 -20.24
N ARG A 11 46.16 28.24 -19.50
CA ARG A 11 45.52 27.75 -18.27
C ARG A 11 44.24 27.03 -18.60
N MET A 12 44.26 25.72 -18.47
CA MET A 12 43.12 24.82 -18.54
C MET A 12 42.25 25.01 -17.31
N PHE A 13 41.12 25.71 -17.46
CA PHE A 13 40.09 25.77 -16.44
C PHE A 13 39.30 24.46 -16.40
N VAL A 14 39.57 23.65 -15.39
CA VAL A 14 38.68 22.51 -15.05
C VAL A 14 37.49 23.12 -14.32
N LEU A 15 36.36 23.18 -15.05
CA LEU A 15 35.07 23.55 -14.46
C LEU A 15 34.53 22.31 -13.71
N ALA A 16 34.79 22.27 -12.38
CA ALA A 16 34.13 21.32 -11.52
C ALA A 16 32.65 21.74 -11.38
N GLY A 17 31.78 21.06 -12.17
CA GLY A 17 30.33 21.19 -12.03
C GLY A 17 29.93 20.61 -10.68
N LEU A 18 29.67 21.45 -9.69
CA LEU A 18 28.93 21.09 -8.49
C LEU A 18 27.49 20.82 -8.92
N CYS A 19 27.14 19.54 -9.10
CA CYS A 19 25.74 19.15 -9.07
C CYS A 19 25.24 19.39 -7.65
N ALA A 20 24.61 20.53 -7.41
CA ALA A 20 23.79 20.74 -6.24
C ALA A 20 22.58 19.77 -6.39
N PHE A 21 22.66 18.60 -5.79
CA PHE A 21 21.47 17.83 -5.49
C PHE A 21 20.67 18.69 -4.52
N GLY A 22 19.65 19.37 -5.03
CA GLY A 22 18.60 19.94 -4.21
C GLY A 22 18.01 18.78 -3.43
N GLY A 23 18.31 18.73 -2.13
CA GLY A 23 17.65 17.83 -1.23
C GLY A 23 16.18 18.22 -1.24
N GLN A 24 15.35 17.48 -1.97
CA GLN A 24 13.93 17.40 -1.67
C GLN A 24 13.90 16.83 -0.25
N SER A 25 13.30 17.55 0.68
CA SER A 25 12.93 16.99 1.96
C SER A 25 12.02 15.82 1.66
N ALA A 26 12.54 14.59 1.71
CA ALA A 26 11.72 13.42 1.64
C ALA A 26 10.74 13.53 2.81
N SER A 27 9.46 13.63 2.54
CA SER A 27 8.42 13.42 3.52
C SER A 27 8.71 12.05 4.12
N ALA A 28 9.03 11.98 5.41
CA ALA A 28 9.47 10.72 5.99
C ALA A 28 8.21 9.88 6.25
N PHE A 29 8.08 8.74 5.56
CA PHE A 29 7.04 7.75 5.88
C PHE A 29 7.02 7.47 7.39
N ALA A 30 5.88 7.04 7.89
CA ALA A 30 5.74 6.59 9.27
C ALA A 30 5.32 5.12 9.30
N VAL A 31 5.79 4.41 10.32
CA VAL A 31 5.41 3.02 10.60
C VAL A 31 4.96 2.91 12.05
N PHE A 32 4.14 1.91 12.35
CA PHE A 32 3.79 1.62 13.74
C PHE A 32 4.97 0.97 14.45
N PRO A 33 5.54 1.60 15.49
CA PRO A 33 6.65 1.02 16.22
C PRO A 33 6.19 -0.15 17.11
N LEU A 34 6.94 -1.24 17.12
CA LEU A 34 6.80 -2.31 18.13
C LEU A 34 7.70 -1.98 19.33
N ASP A 35 8.96 -1.61 19.06
CA ASP A 35 9.93 -1.14 20.03
C ASP A 35 10.90 -0.14 19.38
N SER A 36 12.04 0.15 19.99
CA SER A 36 13.03 1.10 19.45
C SER A 36 13.72 0.62 18.16
N THR A 37 13.58 -0.64 17.78
CA THR A 37 14.30 -1.27 16.65
C THR A 37 13.40 -2.05 15.69
N HIS A 38 12.17 -2.36 16.09
CA HIS A 38 11.23 -3.14 15.32
C HIS A 38 9.93 -2.40 15.08
N SER A 39 9.25 -2.76 14.00
CA SER A 39 7.94 -2.23 13.62
C SER A 39 6.87 -3.33 13.66
N LEU A 40 5.60 -2.92 13.83
CA LEU A 40 4.47 -3.82 13.63
C LEU A 40 4.40 -4.17 12.14
N LYS A 41 4.54 -5.44 11.80
CA LYS A 41 4.50 -5.93 10.42
C LYS A 41 4.20 -7.42 10.37
N TRP A 42 3.76 -7.90 9.23
CA TRP A 42 3.59 -9.33 8.99
C TRP A 42 4.94 -10.05 8.89
N GLY A 43 4.93 -11.33 9.22
CA GLY A 43 6.14 -12.14 9.24
C GLY A 43 7.06 -11.84 10.44
N ASP A 44 8.35 -11.90 10.23
CA ASP A 44 9.35 -11.52 11.24
C ASP A 44 9.34 -10.01 11.45
N ASN A 45 9.42 -9.55 12.70
CA ASN A 45 9.35 -8.12 13.04
C ASN A 45 10.62 -7.33 12.67
N ALA A 46 11.67 -7.97 12.18
CA ALA A 46 12.85 -7.28 11.67
C ALA A 46 12.52 -6.53 10.37
N ASN A 47 12.77 -5.22 10.34
CA ASN A 47 12.52 -4.40 9.17
C ASN A 47 13.33 -4.88 7.96
N GLY A 48 12.78 -4.77 6.76
CA GLY A 48 13.39 -5.24 5.52
C GLY A 48 13.27 -6.75 5.26
N THR A 49 12.62 -7.51 6.14
CA THR A 49 12.36 -8.94 5.95
C THR A 49 11.00 -9.17 5.29
N THR A 50 10.86 -10.28 4.55
CA THR A 50 9.60 -10.61 3.87
C THR A 50 8.41 -10.67 4.82
N GLY A 51 7.25 -10.21 4.35
CA GLY A 51 5.96 -10.39 5.04
C GLY A 51 5.38 -11.80 4.88
N GLY A 52 5.89 -12.55 3.91
CA GLY A 52 5.34 -13.86 3.55
C GLY A 52 4.06 -13.76 2.74
N THR A 53 3.24 -14.80 2.85
CA THR A 53 1.90 -14.85 2.25
C THR A 53 0.86 -14.62 3.34
N ILE A 54 0.01 -13.62 3.14
CA ILE A 54 -1.06 -13.21 4.06
C ILE A 54 -2.39 -13.46 3.37
N HIS A 55 -3.28 -14.14 4.04
CA HIS A 55 -4.61 -14.41 3.53
C HIS A 55 -5.58 -13.31 3.94
N TRP A 56 -6.52 -12.98 3.04
CA TRP A 56 -7.55 -11.99 3.32
C TRP A 56 -8.93 -12.50 2.96
N GLY A 57 -9.95 -11.97 3.64
CA GLY A 57 -11.34 -12.36 3.38
C GLY A 57 -12.34 -11.38 3.97
N PHE A 58 -13.62 -11.71 3.78
CA PHE A 58 -14.72 -10.86 4.25
C PHE A 58 -15.30 -11.40 5.55
N ILE A 59 -15.46 -10.52 6.53
CA ILE A 59 -16.15 -10.82 7.79
C ILE A 59 -17.61 -11.19 7.49
N PRO A 60 -18.09 -12.36 7.93
CA PRO A 60 -19.47 -12.77 7.70
C PRO A 60 -20.46 -11.84 8.43
N PRO A 61 -21.66 -11.64 7.87
CA PRO A 61 -22.70 -10.87 8.55
C PRO A 61 -23.05 -11.51 9.89
N GLY A 62 -23.28 -10.68 10.89
CA GLY A 62 -23.61 -11.13 12.24
C GLY A 62 -22.40 -11.40 13.14
N THR A 63 -21.17 -11.32 12.64
CA THR A 63 -19.95 -11.41 13.45
C THR A 63 -19.89 -10.24 14.43
N SER A 64 -19.69 -10.54 15.73
CA SER A 64 -19.66 -9.50 16.77
C SER A 64 -18.41 -8.62 16.67
N GLY A 65 -18.61 -7.30 16.76
CA GLY A 65 -17.56 -6.29 16.85
C GLY A 65 -17.48 -5.57 18.21
N ASP A 66 -18.44 -5.85 19.09
CA ASP A 66 -18.68 -5.03 20.30
C ASP A 66 -17.45 -4.90 21.20
N ILE A 67 -16.70 -5.96 21.36
CA ILE A 67 -15.62 -6.01 22.34
C ILE A 67 -14.41 -5.21 21.86
N PHE A 68 -14.10 -5.28 20.58
CA PHE A 68 -12.91 -4.64 20.02
C PHE A 68 -13.12 -3.17 19.71
N CYS A 69 -14.21 -2.88 19.02
CA CYS A 69 -14.54 -1.51 18.59
C CYS A 69 -15.13 -0.68 19.73
N GLY A 70 -15.59 -1.32 20.80
CA GLY A 70 -16.28 -0.64 21.91
C GLY A 70 -17.42 0.22 21.40
N THR A 71 -17.29 1.55 21.61
CA THR A 71 -18.28 2.50 21.10
C THR A 71 -18.06 2.90 19.64
N ALA A 72 -16.91 2.56 19.05
CA ALA A 72 -16.56 2.96 17.68
C ALA A 72 -17.26 2.13 16.61
N CYS A 73 -17.39 0.82 16.82
CA CYS A 73 -18.15 -0.05 15.92
C CYS A 73 -19.00 -1.06 16.71
N PRO A 74 -20.10 -0.59 17.30
CA PRO A 74 -20.97 -1.44 18.11
C PRO A 74 -21.76 -2.42 17.22
N GLY A 75 -22.13 -3.55 17.82
CA GLY A 75 -23.02 -4.52 17.20
C GLY A 75 -22.33 -5.51 16.28
N ASN A 76 -23.09 -5.98 15.32
CA ASN A 76 -22.71 -7.07 14.44
C ASN A 76 -22.34 -6.58 13.06
N ALA A 77 -21.50 -7.37 12.37
CA ALA A 77 -21.12 -7.11 10.98
C ALA A 77 -22.35 -7.04 10.07
N LEU A 78 -22.34 -6.08 9.17
CA LEU A 78 -23.29 -5.85 8.11
C LEU A 78 -22.72 -6.33 6.76
N THR A 79 -23.52 -6.29 5.71
CA THR A 79 -23.12 -6.81 4.39
C THR A 79 -22.76 -5.76 3.38
N SER A 80 -23.23 -4.52 3.56
CA SER A 80 -23.31 -3.56 2.46
C SER A 80 -22.94 -2.15 2.90
N LEU A 81 -22.41 -1.39 1.95
CA LEU A 81 -22.08 0.03 2.07
C LEU A 81 -23.03 0.89 1.25
N ASN A 82 -23.20 2.15 1.64
CA ASN A 82 -23.93 3.14 0.85
C ASN A 82 -23.00 3.70 -0.23
N ILE A 83 -23.10 3.19 -1.45
CA ILE A 83 -22.21 3.57 -2.57
C ILE A 83 -23.00 4.31 -3.65
N GLU A 84 -22.48 5.44 -4.11
CA GLU A 84 -22.87 6.09 -5.33
C GLU A 84 -22.04 5.52 -6.49
N ASN A 85 -22.67 4.72 -7.35
CA ASN A 85 -21.98 4.01 -8.44
C ASN A 85 -21.72 4.89 -9.68
N ALA A 86 -22.37 6.04 -9.76
CA ALA A 86 -22.12 7.06 -10.79
C ALA A 86 -22.54 8.44 -10.26
N PRO A 87 -21.83 9.53 -10.62
CA PRO A 87 -22.12 10.86 -10.10
C PRO A 87 -23.58 11.27 -10.31
N GLY A 88 -24.27 11.64 -9.22
CA GLY A 88 -25.67 12.04 -9.23
C GLY A 88 -26.70 10.90 -9.31
N ALA A 89 -26.26 9.64 -9.30
CA ALA A 89 -27.16 8.48 -9.34
C ALA A 89 -27.85 8.20 -7.99
N GLY A 90 -27.34 8.83 -6.92
CA GLY A 90 -27.75 8.55 -5.55
C GLY A 90 -27.12 7.27 -4.99
N TYR A 91 -27.27 7.09 -3.67
CA TYR A 91 -26.63 5.99 -2.96
C TYR A 91 -27.48 4.72 -3.00
N THR A 92 -26.80 3.60 -3.18
CA THR A 92 -27.41 2.26 -3.12
C THR A 92 -26.65 1.39 -2.13
N LEU A 93 -27.37 0.50 -1.45
CA LEU A 93 -26.73 -0.53 -0.61
C LEU A 93 -26.01 -1.54 -1.51
N THR A 94 -24.71 -1.45 -1.54
CA THR A 94 -23.84 -2.29 -2.38
C THR A 94 -23.14 -3.31 -1.51
N PRO A 95 -23.30 -4.62 -1.78
CA PRO A 95 -22.62 -5.65 -1.01
C PRO A 95 -21.09 -5.49 -1.08
N LEU A 96 -20.41 -5.57 0.05
CA LEU A 96 -18.95 -5.45 0.12
C LEU A 96 -18.27 -6.49 -0.78
N THR A 97 -18.80 -7.69 -0.85
CA THR A 97 -18.29 -8.77 -1.71
C THR A 97 -18.38 -8.47 -3.21
N SER A 98 -19.25 -7.56 -3.64
CA SER A 98 -19.30 -7.12 -5.05
C SER A 98 -18.15 -6.21 -5.44
N LEU A 99 -17.39 -5.70 -4.46
CA LEU A 99 -16.23 -4.83 -4.64
C LEU A 99 -14.89 -5.59 -4.67
N THR A 100 -14.94 -6.92 -4.69
CA THR A 100 -13.77 -7.82 -4.63
C THR A 100 -12.68 -7.46 -5.64
N SER A 101 -13.03 -7.08 -6.87
CA SER A 101 -12.03 -6.73 -7.89
C SER A 101 -11.23 -5.48 -7.54
N GLY A 102 -11.86 -4.43 -7.03
CA GLY A 102 -11.19 -3.21 -6.57
C GLY A 102 -10.34 -3.47 -5.32
N ILE A 103 -10.87 -4.27 -4.41
CA ILE A 103 -10.16 -4.71 -3.19
C ILE A 103 -8.90 -5.50 -3.57
N SER A 104 -9.02 -6.51 -4.45
CA SER A 104 -7.85 -7.28 -4.92
C SER A 104 -6.81 -6.40 -5.60
N ALA A 105 -7.25 -5.43 -6.43
CA ALA A 105 -6.32 -4.50 -7.08
C ALA A 105 -5.52 -3.65 -6.08
N ALA A 106 -6.09 -3.28 -4.93
CA ALA A 106 -5.36 -2.57 -3.88
C ALA A 106 -4.31 -3.47 -3.20
N PHE A 107 -4.64 -4.73 -2.93
CA PHE A 107 -3.66 -5.72 -2.44
C PHE A 107 -2.51 -5.91 -3.43
N ASP A 108 -2.82 -6.00 -4.74
CA ASP A 108 -1.81 -6.13 -5.79
C ASP A 108 -0.87 -4.92 -5.85
N LYS A 109 -1.38 -3.71 -5.61
CA LYS A 109 -0.54 -2.50 -5.56
C LYS A 109 0.53 -2.61 -4.46
N TRP A 110 0.16 -2.96 -3.23
CA TRP A 110 1.12 -3.14 -2.13
C TRP A 110 2.09 -4.30 -2.39
N SER A 111 1.62 -5.44 -2.92
CA SER A 111 2.48 -6.56 -3.30
C SER A 111 3.46 -6.23 -4.41
N SER A 112 3.11 -5.31 -5.31
CA SER A 112 3.97 -4.93 -6.43
C SER A 112 5.21 -4.15 -6.01
N VAL A 113 5.19 -3.52 -4.85
CA VAL A 113 6.25 -2.62 -4.37
C VAL A 113 7.06 -3.20 -3.20
N ALA A 114 6.52 -4.15 -2.46
CA ALA A 114 7.13 -4.70 -1.27
C ALA A 114 7.10 -6.25 -1.26
N ASN A 115 8.03 -6.86 -0.55
CA ASN A 115 8.15 -8.33 -0.48
C ASN A 115 7.13 -8.94 0.49
N ILE A 116 5.85 -8.79 0.14
CA ILE A 116 4.68 -9.36 0.81
C ILE A 116 3.69 -9.82 -0.26
N THR A 117 3.01 -10.93 -0.04
CA THR A 117 2.03 -11.48 -0.99
C THR A 117 0.68 -11.62 -0.30
N PHE A 118 -0.38 -11.24 -0.99
CA PHE A 118 -1.75 -11.41 -0.49
C PHE A 118 -2.51 -12.42 -1.32
N VAL A 119 -3.27 -13.29 -0.66
CA VAL A 119 -4.10 -14.33 -1.28
C VAL A 119 -5.51 -14.26 -0.70
N GLY A 120 -6.51 -14.28 -1.55
CA GLY A 120 -7.92 -14.22 -1.11
C GLY A 120 -8.87 -13.82 -2.26
N PRO A 121 -10.17 -13.66 -1.95
CA PRO A 121 -10.74 -13.79 -0.62
C PRO A 121 -10.93 -15.24 -0.18
N ASP A 122 -10.52 -15.54 1.03
CA ASP A 122 -10.74 -16.82 1.69
C ASP A 122 -12.00 -16.80 2.58
N ALA A 123 -12.46 -17.98 2.95
CA ALA A 123 -13.57 -18.11 3.89
C ALA A 123 -13.12 -17.67 5.30
N ASP A 124 -13.89 -16.78 5.91
CA ASP A 124 -13.65 -16.30 7.26
C ASP A 124 -14.15 -17.28 8.31
N SER A 125 -13.46 -17.36 9.44
CA SER A 125 -13.80 -18.24 10.56
C SER A 125 -15.05 -17.83 11.33
N GLY A 126 -15.56 -16.60 11.14
CA GLY A 126 -16.72 -16.06 11.85
C GLY A 126 -16.44 -15.70 13.32
N LEU A 127 -15.19 -15.70 13.74
CA LEU A 127 -14.80 -15.30 15.09
C LEU A 127 -15.04 -13.79 15.28
N ALA A 128 -15.36 -13.38 16.50
CA ALA A 128 -15.48 -11.95 16.85
C ALA A 128 -14.18 -11.20 16.51
N ILE A 129 -14.28 -9.89 16.28
CA ILE A 129 -13.13 -9.07 15.89
C ILE A 129 -11.98 -9.12 16.90
N ASN A 130 -12.23 -9.41 18.15
CA ASN A 130 -11.20 -9.46 19.18
C ASN A 130 -11.11 -10.83 19.85
N ASP A 131 -11.48 -11.88 19.17
CA ASP A 131 -11.32 -13.23 19.71
C ASP A 131 -9.83 -13.50 19.98
N PRO A 132 -9.46 -14.09 21.12
CA PRO A 132 -8.08 -14.42 21.43
C PRO A 132 -7.48 -15.52 20.54
N VAL A 133 -8.31 -16.24 19.79
CA VAL A 133 -7.86 -17.20 18.76
C VAL A 133 -7.47 -16.40 17.51
N ALA A 134 -6.31 -16.70 16.94
CA ALA A 134 -5.87 -16.08 15.71
C ALA A 134 -6.93 -16.20 14.62
N ALA A 135 -7.32 -15.10 14.04
CA ALA A 135 -8.29 -15.08 12.97
C ALA A 135 -7.70 -15.71 11.69
N THR A 136 -8.54 -16.39 10.96
CA THR A 136 -8.26 -16.80 9.58
C THR A 136 -9.43 -16.37 8.71
N PRO A 137 -9.18 -15.64 7.62
CA PRO A 137 -7.87 -15.15 7.14
C PRO A 137 -7.23 -14.10 8.07
N GLU A 138 -5.96 -13.77 7.86
CA GLU A 138 -5.22 -12.82 8.70
C GLU A 138 -5.71 -11.38 8.56
N ILE A 139 -6.06 -10.95 7.33
CA ILE A 139 -6.70 -9.65 7.08
C ILE A 139 -8.17 -9.88 6.82
N ARG A 140 -9.01 -9.32 7.67
CA ARG A 140 -10.46 -9.46 7.59
C ARG A 140 -11.10 -8.12 7.28
N ILE A 141 -11.99 -8.09 6.28
CA ILE A 141 -12.62 -6.86 5.79
C ILE A 141 -14.11 -6.92 6.14
N GLY A 142 -14.60 -5.94 6.89
CA GLY A 142 -15.96 -5.92 7.38
C GLY A 142 -16.66 -4.58 7.31
N VAL A 143 -17.96 -4.60 7.60
CA VAL A 143 -18.80 -3.40 7.67
C VAL A 143 -19.50 -3.37 9.02
N TYR A 144 -19.36 -2.28 9.75
CA TYR A 144 -20.02 -2.06 11.04
C TYR A 144 -20.58 -0.64 11.12
N ALA A 145 -21.61 -0.45 11.93
CA ALA A 145 -22.14 0.90 12.16
C ALA A 145 -21.31 1.60 13.24
N PHE A 146 -20.51 2.59 12.86
CA PHE A 146 -19.74 3.39 13.82
C PHE A 146 -20.65 4.36 14.58
N SER A 147 -20.35 4.57 15.84
CA SER A 147 -21.09 5.51 16.68
C SER A 147 -20.68 6.98 16.46
N SER A 148 -19.50 7.23 15.88
CA SER A 148 -18.91 8.56 15.71
C SER A 148 -18.69 9.00 14.27
N GLY A 149 -19.06 8.18 13.28
CA GLY A 149 -18.71 8.39 11.88
C GLY A 149 -17.22 8.14 11.61
N GLY A 150 -16.76 8.17 10.35
CA GLY A 150 -15.33 8.07 10.08
C GLY A 150 -14.92 7.38 8.78
N GLY A 151 -15.82 6.90 7.97
CA GLY A 151 -15.46 6.21 6.71
C GLY A 151 -14.97 4.78 6.95
N ALA A 152 -13.71 4.59 7.34
CA ALA A 152 -13.14 3.28 7.62
C ALA A 152 -12.05 3.37 8.69
N VAL A 153 -11.55 2.22 9.11
CA VAL A 153 -10.38 2.07 9.97
C VAL A 153 -9.62 0.81 9.61
N GLY A 154 -8.31 0.92 9.44
CA GLY A 154 -7.38 -0.19 9.29
C GLY A 154 -6.54 -0.37 10.56
N PHE A 155 -6.38 -1.61 11.00
CA PHE A 155 -5.62 -1.94 12.20
C PHE A 155 -4.24 -2.49 11.82
N ALA A 156 -3.21 -2.02 12.52
CA ALA A 156 -1.84 -2.45 12.29
C ALA A 156 -1.67 -3.97 12.47
N PRO A 157 -0.64 -4.56 11.83
CA PRO A 157 -0.32 -6.00 11.95
C PRO A 157 -0.07 -6.47 13.37
N PRO A 158 -0.09 -7.80 13.62
CA PRO A 158 0.31 -8.34 14.92
C PRO A 158 1.73 -7.89 15.33
N PRO A 159 2.02 -7.81 16.66
CA PRO A 159 1.17 -8.17 17.80
C PRO A 159 0.23 -7.05 18.27
N ASN A 160 -0.08 -6.06 17.43
CA ASN A 160 -0.96 -4.95 17.78
C ASN A 160 -2.40 -5.42 18.03
N GLY A 161 -2.99 -5.05 19.17
CA GLY A 161 -4.41 -5.21 19.42
C GLY A 161 -4.94 -6.67 19.44
N GLY A 162 -4.08 -7.66 19.58
CA GLY A 162 -4.50 -9.05 19.58
C GLY A 162 -5.11 -9.46 18.24
N THR A 163 -6.32 -10.00 18.25
CA THR A 163 -6.99 -10.57 17.08
C THR A 163 -7.57 -9.54 16.13
N GLY A 164 -7.66 -8.26 16.51
CA GLY A 164 -8.06 -7.18 15.60
C GLY A 164 -6.95 -6.74 14.64
N ALA A 165 -5.74 -7.24 14.84
CA ALA A 165 -4.61 -6.85 14.02
C ALA A 165 -4.82 -7.20 12.54
N GLY A 166 -4.59 -6.21 11.65
CA GLY A 166 -4.76 -6.36 10.21
C GLY A 166 -6.19 -6.19 9.71
N GLU A 167 -7.18 -6.02 10.57
CA GLU A 167 -8.57 -5.86 10.14
C GLU A 167 -8.82 -4.49 9.49
N ILE A 168 -9.72 -4.48 8.51
CA ILE A 168 -10.17 -3.26 7.84
C ILE A 168 -11.69 -3.18 7.97
N ILE A 169 -12.16 -2.16 8.66
CA ILE A 169 -13.58 -2.00 9.00
C ILE A 169 -14.14 -0.73 8.37
N PHE A 170 -15.16 -0.87 7.55
CA PHE A 170 -15.90 0.24 6.95
C PHE A 170 -17.10 0.64 7.80
N ASP A 171 -17.37 1.94 7.87
CA ASP A 171 -18.54 2.49 8.56
C ASP A 171 -19.81 2.39 7.66
N ALA A 172 -20.78 1.62 8.10
CA ALA A 172 -22.07 1.49 7.41
C ALA A 172 -22.89 2.80 7.36
N ASN A 173 -22.59 3.75 8.24
CA ASN A 173 -23.27 5.05 8.31
C ASN A 173 -22.62 6.08 7.37
N SER A 174 -21.47 5.78 6.82
CA SER A 174 -20.75 6.65 5.86
C SER A 174 -21.21 6.42 4.42
N PHE A 175 -20.89 7.39 3.58
CA PHE A 175 -21.18 7.36 2.16
C PHE A 175 -19.88 7.24 1.37
N TYR A 176 -19.94 6.48 0.28
CA TYR A 176 -18.80 6.19 -0.57
C TYR A 176 -19.17 6.42 -2.03
N ALA A 177 -18.18 6.70 -2.86
CA ALA A 177 -18.33 6.78 -4.30
C ALA A 177 -17.04 6.32 -4.99
N PHE A 178 -17.17 5.99 -6.26
CA PHE A 178 -16.03 5.93 -7.17
C PHE A 178 -15.88 7.32 -7.79
N GLN A 179 -15.11 8.20 -7.17
CA GLN A 179 -14.97 9.59 -7.60
C GLN A 179 -14.42 9.64 -9.03
N PRO A 180 -15.05 10.43 -9.93
CA PRO A 180 -14.51 10.64 -11.27
C PRO A 180 -13.27 11.52 -11.18
N GLY A 181 -12.22 11.15 -11.89
CA GLY A 181 -10.97 11.90 -11.92
C GLY A 181 -9.75 10.99 -11.96
N ASN A 182 -8.59 11.63 -12.02
CA ASN A 182 -7.30 10.97 -11.97
C ASN A 182 -6.74 10.99 -10.55
N ASP A 183 -5.74 10.21 -10.34
CA ASP A 183 -4.93 10.25 -9.12
C ASP A 183 -4.37 11.66 -8.90
N GLY A 184 -4.46 12.16 -7.66
CA GLY A 184 -4.09 13.53 -7.30
C GLY A 184 -5.18 14.59 -7.54
N ASP A 185 -6.26 14.29 -8.25
CA ASP A 185 -7.35 15.25 -8.45
C ASP A 185 -8.11 15.49 -7.14
N ALA A 186 -8.39 16.76 -6.85
CA ALA A 186 -9.27 17.11 -5.74
C ALA A 186 -10.73 16.90 -6.11
N PHE A 187 -11.53 16.36 -5.19
CA PHE A 187 -12.99 16.32 -5.34
C PHE A 187 -13.67 17.28 -4.35
N PRO A 188 -14.95 17.65 -4.58
CA PRO A 188 -15.60 18.68 -3.77
C PRO A 188 -15.55 18.39 -2.28
N ASN A 189 -14.95 19.30 -1.50
CA ASN A 189 -14.97 19.28 -0.06
C ASN A 189 -16.37 19.76 0.41
N ALA A 190 -17.26 18.82 0.65
CA ALA A 190 -18.51 19.10 1.35
C ALA A 190 -18.58 18.16 2.54
N SER A 191 -19.11 18.64 3.65
CA SER A 191 -19.35 17.81 4.84
C SER A 191 -20.24 16.60 4.57
N THR A 192 -20.80 16.51 3.37
CA THR A 192 -21.63 15.42 2.84
C THR A 192 -21.03 14.74 1.63
N ALA A 193 -19.80 15.10 1.24
CA ALA A 193 -19.13 14.43 0.12
C ALA A 193 -18.83 12.98 0.49
N PRO A 194 -19.09 12.03 -0.41
CA PRO A 194 -18.76 10.63 -0.15
C PRO A 194 -17.24 10.45 -0.17
N ASN A 195 -16.75 9.52 0.62
CA ASN A 195 -15.38 9.05 0.56
C ASN A 195 -15.11 8.38 -0.79
N ASP A 196 -13.96 8.63 -1.39
CA ASP A 196 -13.54 7.81 -2.52
C ASP A 196 -13.18 6.40 -2.02
N PHE A 197 -13.96 5.41 -2.45
CA PHE A 197 -13.83 4.05 -1.90
C PHE A 197 -12.45 3.45 -2.14
N GLU A 198 -11.90 3.61 -3.35
CA GLU A 198 -10.61 3.01 -3.71
C GLU A 198 -9.45 3.66 -2.97
N SER A 199 -9.46 5.00 -2.85
CA SER A 199 -8.44 5.73 -2.08
C SER A 199 -8.49 5.36 -0.60
N LEU A 200 -9.68 5.34 -0.03
CA LEU A 200 -9.86 5.00 1.38
C LEU A 200 -9.43 3.56 1.66
N PHE A 201 -9.85 2.59 0.81
CA PHE A 201 -9.44 1.21 1.01
C PHE A 201 -7.92 1.03 0.89
N LEU A 202 -7.28 1.70 -0.08
CA LEU A 202 -5.82 1.64 -0.25
C LEU A 202 -5.10 2.22 0.97
N HIS A 203 -5.64 3.29 1.59
CA HIS A 203 -5.15 3.90 2.81
C HIS A 203 -5.27 2.94 4.01
N GLU A 204 -6.47 2.38 4.25
CA GLU A 204 -6.69 1.48 5.39
C GLU A 204 -5.87 0.18 5.25
N LEU A 205 -5.68 -0.29 4.02
CA LEU A 205 -4.77 -1.40 3.77
C LEU A 205 -3.30 -1.03 4.07
N GLY A 206 -2.91 0.23 3.88
CA GLY A 206 -1.62 0.75 4.32
C GLY A 206 -1.41 0.60 5.83
N HIS A 207 -2.44 0.86 6.64
CA HIS A 207 -2.39 0.56 8.08
C HIS A 207 -2.28 -0.94 8.34
N ALA A 208 -3.07 -1.75 7.65
CA ALA A 208 -3.04 -3.20 7.79
C ALA A 208 -1.71 -3.84 7.36
N VAL A 209 -0.89 -3.15 6.57
CA VAL A 209 0.48 -3.56 6.28
C VAL A 209 1.54 -2.92 7.18
N GLY A 210 1.18 -2.06 8.12
CA GLY A 210 2.07 -1.53 9.15
C GLY A 210 2.51 -0.08 8.98
N LEU A 211 1.96 0.64 7.99
CA LEU A 211 2.21 2.06 7.82
C LEU A 211 1.34 2.90 8.74
N ALA A 212 1.90 3.95 9.29
CA ALA A 212 1.21 4.98 10.06
C ALA A 212 1.12 6.29 9.26
N HIS A 213 0.34 7.24 9.75
CA HIS A 213 0.25 8.56 9.14
C HIS A 213 1.59 9.30 9.24
N PRO A 214 2.16 9.80 8.15
CA PRO A 214 3.35 10.62 8.19
C PRO A 214 3.08 11.91 8.97
N GLN A 215 4.07 12.37 9.71
CA GLN A 215 3.98 13.61 10.48
C GLN A 215 4.86 14.67 9.80
N GLY A 216 4.26 15.71 9.23
CA GLY A 216 5.03 16.79 8.59
C GLY A 216 4.14 17.87 7.99
N PRO A 217 4.71 19.08 7.76
CA PRO A 217 3.97 20.19 7.15
C PRO A 217 3.81 20.05 5.62
N ASP A 218 4.53 19.14 5.00
CA ASP A 218 4.63 19.04 3.55
C ASP A 218 3.66 17.96 3.05
N ALA A 219 2.39 18.34 3.00
CA ALA A 219 1.32 17.51 2.42
C ALA A 219 1.52 17.36 0.90
N VAL A 220 2.25 16.34 0.52
CA VAL A 220 2.17 15.77 -0.83
C VAL A 220 1.10 14.70 -0.75
N CYS A 221 -0.15 15.00 -1.00
CA CYS A 221 -1.30 14.12 -0.83
C CYS A 221 -1.03 12.66 -1.23
N GLN A 222 -0.31 11.96 -0.38
CA GLN A 222 0.06 10.54 -0.51
C GLN A 222 -1.06 9.67 0.04
N VAL A 223 -1.01 8.37 -0.23
CA VAL A 223 -2.02 7.44 0.27
C VAL A 223 -2.15 7.50 1.79
N MET A 224 -1.04 7.55 2.52
CA MET A 224 -1.06 7.58 3.99
C MET A 224 -1.20 8.98 4.61
N ASP A 225 -1.33 10.05 3.81
CA ASP A 225 -1.48 11.42 4.32
C ASP A 225 -2.94 11.72 4.68
N VAL A 226 -3.16 12.18 5.90
CA VAL A 226 -4.47 12.61 6.43
C VAL A 226 -4.50 14.09 6.76
N SER A 227 -3.56 14.87 6.23
CA SER A 227 -3.59 16.31 6.41
C SER A 227 -4.90 16.90 5.85
N PRO A 228 -5.44 17.96 6.44
CA PRO A 228 -6.70 18.56 5.97
C PRO A 228 -6.66 18.99 4.50
N ALA A 229 -5.48 19.26 3.95
CA ALA A 229 -5.31 19.58 2.54
C ALA A 229 -5.54 18.38 1.63
N CYS A 230 -5.32 17.18 2.11
CA CYS A 230 -5.32 15.93 1.33
C CYS A 230 -6.58 15.08 1.50
N LEU A 231 -7.41 15.36 2.50
CA LEU A 231 -8.61 14.55 2.79
C LEU A 231 -9.64 14.42 1.66
N PHE A 232 -9.56 15.28 0.64
CA PHE A 232 -10.50 15.30 -0.49
C PHE A 232 -9.76 15.18 -1.83
N HIS A 233 -8.74 14.32 -1.87
CA HIS A 233 -8.00 13.97 -3.07
C HIS A 233 -8.19 12.49 -3.41
N ILE A 234 -8.15 12.20 -4.70
CA ILE A 234 -8.11 10.83 -5.21
C ILE A 234 -6.68 10.34 -5.06
N ASN A 235 -6.43 9.39 -4.17
CA ASN A 235 -5.12 8.81 -3.87
C ASN A 235 -5.16 7.31 -4.13
N ARG A 236 -5.20 6.92 -5.38
CA ARG A 236 -5.34 5.52 -5.83
C ARG A 236 -4.04 4.88 -6.27
N GLN A 237 -2.92 5.63 -6.25
CA GLN A 237 -1.59 5.14 -6.56
C GLN A 237 -0.68 5.33 -5.35
N LEU A 238 0.26 4.41 -5.17
CA LEU A 238 1.27 4.52 -4.13
C LEU A 238 2.35 5.53 -4.57
N ASP A 239 2.58 6.54 -3.76
CA ASP A 239 3.63 7.52 -3.97
C ASP A 239 5.00 7.03 -3.47
N ALA A 240 6.03 7.82 -3.75
CA ALA A 240 7.41 7.46 -3.40
C ALA A 240 7.60 7.20 -1.91
N ASP A 241 6.86 7.89 -1.05
CA ASP A 241 6.94 7.77 0.40
C ASP A 241 6.22 6.53 0.91
N ASP A 242 5.01 6.24 0.40
CA ASP A 242 4.28 4.99 0.68
C ASP A 242 5.12 3.77 0.29
N LEU A 243 5.73 3.84 -0.90
CA LEU A 243 6.62 2.83 -1.43
C LEU A 243 7.85 2.63 -0.55
N ALA A 244 8.50 3.74 -0.13
CA ALA A 244 9.67 3.68 0.74
C ALA A 244 9.32 3.07 2.11
N GLY A 245 8.15 3.40 2.68
CA GLY A 245 7.65 2.83 3.92
C GLY A 245 7.38 1.33 3.82
N ALA A 246 6.71 0.88 2.77
CA ALA A 246 6.45 -0.52 2.54
C ALA A 246 7.75 -1.32 2.33
N GLN A 247 8.70 -0.77 1.57
CA GLN A 247 10.02 -1.40 1.37
C GLN A 247 10.88 -1.39 2.63
N PHE A 248 10.78 -0.37 3.47
CA PHE A 248 11.42 -0.37 4.78
C PHE A 248 10.93 -1.54 5.64
N LEU A 249 9.64 -1.82 5.64
CA LEU A 249 9.05 -2.92 6.41
C LEU A 249 9.41 -4.29 5.84
N TYR A 250 9.28 -4.49 4.52
CA TYR A 250 9.27 -5.82 3.89
C TYR A 250 10.40 -6.08 2.91
N GLY A 251 11.24 -5.09 2.63
CA GLY A 251 12.15 -5.12 1.47
C GLY A 251 11.40 -4.89 0.16
N ALA A 252 12.13 -4.63 -0.92
CA ALA A 252 11.54 -4.46 -2.24
C ALA A 252 10.91 -5.75 -2.76
N ALA A 253 9.85 -5.63 -3.56
CA ALA A 253 9.24 -6.76 -4.22
C ALA A 253 10.27 -7.51 -5.09
N PRO A 254 10.28 -8.85 -5.11
CA PRO A 254 11.17 -9.61 -5.96
C PRO A 254 10.95 -9.29 -7.44
N VAL A 255 11.99 -8.82 -8.12
CA VAL A 255 11.92 -8.59 -9.57
C VAL A 255 11.96 -9.93 -10.28
N PRO A 256 10.96 -10.30 -11.10
CA PRO A 256 11.04 -11.49 -11.93
C PRO A 256 12.26 -11.41 -12.83
N LEU A 257 13.18 -12.37 -12.72
CA LEU A 257 14.31 -12.43 -13.62
C LEU A 257 13.81 -12.59 -15.06
N PRO A 258 14.31 -11.79 -16.02
CA PRO A 258 13.95 -11.97 -17.40
C PRO A 258 14.26 -13.40 -17.84
N ALA A 259 13.27 -14.10 -18.42
CA ALA A 259 13.35 -15.48 -18.87
C ALA A 259 14.47 -15.86 -19.88
N PRO A 260 15.31 -14.95 -20.43
CA PRO A 260 16.26 -15.33 -21.50
C PRO A 260 17.58 -15.93 -21.04
N PHE A 261 17.94 -15.90 -19.77
CA PHE A 261 19.26 -16.42 -19.37
C PHE A 261 19.42 -17.94 -19.60
N TRP A 262 18.36 -18.72 -19.48
CA TRP A 262 18.41 -20.16 -19.74
C TRP A 262 18.40 -20.50 -21.24
N MET A 263 17.80 -19.64 -22.08
CA MET A 263 17.83 -19.83 -23.55
C MET A 263 19.20 -19.55 -24.16
N ILE A 264 19.94 -18.58 -23.65
CA ILE A 264 21.29 -18.25 -24.16
C ILE A 264 22.29 -19.37 -23.86
N SER A 265 22.23 -19.94 -22.64
CA SER A 265 23.09 -21.07 -22.28
C SER A 265 22.77 -22.34 -23.07
N GLY A 266 21.50 -22.59 -23.38
CA GLY A 266 21.08 -23.68 -24.26
C GLY A 266 21.58 -23.53 -25.70
N ALA A 267 21.50 -22.33 -26.27
CA ALA A 267 21.95 -22.04 -27.64
C ALA A 267 23.48 -22.17 -27.81
N ILE A 268 24.23 -21.71 -26.79
CA ILE A 268 25.71 -21.86 -26.78
C ILE A 268 26.10 -23.33 -26.66
N GLY A 269 25.40 -24.12 -25.85
CA GLY A 269 25.64 -25.57 -25.74
C GLY A 269 25.40 -26.31 -27.03
N ILE A 270 24.34 -26.01 -27.77
CA ILE A 270 24.02 -26.62 -29.08
C ILE A 270 25.06 -26.26 -30.12
N LEU A 271 25.52 -25.02 -30.18
CA LEU A 271 26.57 -24.56 -31.08
C LEU A 271 27.92 -25.26 -30.82
N ALA A 272 28.29 -25.48 -29.56
CA ALA A 272 29.52 -26.19 -29.18
C ALA A 272 29.50 -27.67 -29.58
N VAL A 273 28.35 -28.34 -29.47
CA VAL A 273 28.17 -29.74 -29.90
C VAL A 273 28.18 -29.87 -31.42
N ALA A 274 27.56 -28.93 -32.16
CA ALA A 274 27.54 -28.93 -33.61
C ALA A 274 28.92 -28.72 -34.20
N LYS A 275 29.80 -27.91 -33.60
CA LYS A 275 31.16 -27.67 -34.03
C LYS A 275 32.10 -28.90 -33.86
N ARG A 276 31.80 -29.78 -32.90
CA ARG A 276 32.56 -31.02 -32.66
C ARG A 276 32.23 -32.16 -33.66
N ARG A 277 31.11 -32.06 -34.40
CA ARG A 277 30.64 -33.11 -35.32
C ARG A 277 31.01 -32.87 -36.80
N ARG A 278 31.86 -31.89 -37.14
CA ARG A 278 32.35 -31.76 -38.50
C ARG A 278 33.44 -32.80 -38.72
N PRO A 279 33.26 -33.81 -39.61
CA PRO A 279 34.28 -34.73 -39.96
C PRO A 279 35.36 -33.98 -40.75
N SER A 280 36.62 -34.20 -40.37
CA SER A 280 37.77 -33.80 -41.17
C SER A 280 37.78 -34.63 -42.45
N GLY A 281 37.46 -34.02 -43.60
CA GLY A 281 37.68 -34.55 -44.89
C GLY A 281 39.06 -34.12 -45.37
#